data_5ae87ad804d392aec5c3473eb1c7669e
#
_entry.id   5ae87ad804d392aec5c3473eb1c7669e
#
_cell.length_a   1.000
_cell.length_b   1.000
_cell.length_c   1.000
_cell.angle_alpha   90.00
_cell.angle_beta   90.00
_cell.angle_gamma   90.00
#
_symmetry.space_group_name_H-M   'P 1'
#
loop_
_entity.id
_entity.type
_entity.pdbx_description
1 polymer ?
#
loop_
_entity_poly.entity_id
_entity_poly.type
_entity_poly.pdbx_seq_one_letter_code
_entity_poly.pdbx_strand_id
1 'polypeptide(L)'
;MPQRRTLLLTRPAAQSAEFATALDAALPGRFRVVAAPMIEIVALPGTPDLAGVGGLLFTSANGVAQFADRIARRDLPAYCVGAMTAAAARAAGFEAASAGGDVAALAALVAAHCHPEAGALLHVRGRHAAGDLAGRLVAAGFEVRAAEIYDQRRRAPGAEALALLEGAGVEAVAVFSPRSARIFAQAARDGGWDLAGTTSVALSVAADAGLGDAGFARRIVAAAPTREGMIAALAEI
;
A
#
# COMPACT_ATOMS: atom_id res chain seq x y z
N MET A 1 32.72 -12.47 1.89
CA MET A 1 31.36 -12.23 2.36
C MET A 1 30.42 -12.54 1.21
N PRO A 2 29.33 -13.29 1.38
CA PRO A 2 28.38 -13.49 0.29
C PRO A 2 27.86 -12.13 -0.17
N GLN A 3 27.77 -11.96 -1.48
CA GLN A 3 27.27 -10.72 -2.08
C GLN A 3 25.81 -10.54 -1.70
N ARG A 4 25.45 -9.36 -1.14
CA ARG A 4 24.04 -9.05 -0.79
C ARG A 4 23.23 -8.96 -2.07
N ARG A 5 22.06 -9.59 -2.08
CA ARG A 5 21.13 -9.50 -3.21
C ARG A 5 20.50 -8.11 -3.31
N THR A 6 20.49 -7.53 -4.49
CA THR A 6 19.87 -6.23 -4.72
C THR A 6 18.34 -6.38 -4.78
N LEU A 7 17.66 -5.73 -3.85
CA LEU A 7 16.21 -5.71 -3.75
C LEU A 7 15.68 -4.30 -4.01
N LEU A 8 14.81 -4.14 -5.00
CA LEU A 8 14.08 -2.89 -5.22
C LEU A 8 12.75 -2.89 -4.46
N LEU A 9 12.48 -1.80 -3.73
CA LEU A 9 11.19 -1.55 -3.07
C LEU A 9 10.41 -0.49 -3.85
N THR A 10 9.25 -0.86 -4.41
CA THR A 10 8.46 0.00 -5.33
C THR A 10 7.44 0.90 -4.64
N ARG A 11 7.33 0.83 -3.29
CA ARG A 11 6.39 1.63 -2.50
C ARG A 11 6.96 3.04 -2.22
N PRO A 12 6.11 4.00 -1.77
CA PRO A 12 6.57 5.35 -1.39
C PRO A 12 7.76 5.34 -0.44
N ALA A 13 8.65 6.36 -0.56
CA ALA A 13 9.96 6.36 0.08
C ALA A 13 9.93 6.12 1.61
N ALA A 14 9.05 6.81 2.35
CA ALA A 14 8.93 6.64 3.79
C ALA A 14 8.58 5.20 4.19
N GLN A 15 7.62 4.59 3.47
CA GLN A 15 7.22 3.20 3.70
C GLN A 15 8.29 2.21 3.26
N SER A 16 9.10 2.54 2.24
CA SER A 16 10.26 1.72 1.84
C SER A 16 11.32 1.71 2.93
N ALA A 17 11.63 2.84 3.55
CA ALA A 17 12.59 2.94 4.64
C ALA A 17 12.14 2.13 5.87
N GLU A 18 10.87 2.25 6.27
CA GLU A 18 10.29 1.47 7.36
C GLU A 18 10.35 -0.03 7.10
N PHE A 19 9.99 -0.45 5.88
CA PHE A 19 10.04 -1.86 5.51
C PHE A 19 11.46 -2.39 5.44
N ALA A 20 12.43 -1.62 4.92
CA ALA A 20 13.84 -1.98 4.86
C ALA A 20 14.42 -2.24 6.26
N THR A 21 14.08 -1.41 7.24
CA THR A 21 14.47 -1.60 8.64
C THR A 21 13.91 -2.92 9.20
N ALA A 22 12.63 -3.20 8.99
CA ALA A 22 12.02 -4.44 9.46
C ALA A 22 12.59 -5.68 8.74
N LEU A 23 12.88 -5.56 7.44
CA LEU A 23 13.49 -6.62 6.65
C LEU A 23 14.91 -6.94 7.14
N ASP A 24 15.74 -5.93 7.37
CA ASP A 24 17.12 -6.14 7.85
C ASP A 24 17.14 -6.71 9.28
N ALA A 25 16.20 -6.33 10.12
CA ALA A 25 16.04 -6.94 11.45
C ALA A 25 15.67 -8.43 11.38
N ALA A 26 14.86 -8.85 10.41
CA ALA A 26 14.42 -10.23 10.23
C ALA A 26 15.42 -11.07 9.42
N LEU A 27 16.10 -10.49 8.44
CA LEU A 27 17.04 -11.14 7.51
C LEU A 27 18.33 -10.33 7.42
N PRO A 28 19.15 -10.29 8.50
CA PRO A 28 20.31 -9.41 8.60
C PRO A 28 21.30 -9.60 7.46
N GLY A 29 21.65 -8.51 6.79
CA GLY A 29 22.69 -8.49 5.77
C GLY A 29 22.39 -9.26 4.48
N ARG A 30 21.18 -9.81 4.31
CA ARG A 30 20.80 -10.62 3.14
C ARG A 30 20.58 -9.78 1.89
N PHE A 31 20.03 -8.58 2.05
CA PHE A 31 19.68 -7.70 0.94
C PHE A 31 20.45 -6.37 0.97
N ARG A 32 20.80 -5.89 -0.22
CA ARG A 32 21.05 -4.48 -0.50
C ARG A 32 19.74 -3.88 -0.96
N VAL A 33 19.08 -3.13 -0.08
CA VAL A 33 17.77 -2.53 -0.40
C VAL A 33 17.96 -1.20 -1.10
N VAL A 34 17.33 -1.02 -2.26
CA VAL A 34 17.27 0.23 -3.01
C VAL A 34 15.82 0.66 -3.16
N ALA A 35 15.51 1.89 -2.76
CA ALA A 35 14.17 2.45 -2.92
C ALA A 35 13.95 2.87 -4.39
N ALA A 36 12.92 2.30 -5.01
CA ALA A 36 12.48 2.61 -6.36
C ALA A 36 10.99 2.99 -6.36
N PRO A 37 10.59 4.07 -5.66
CA PRO A 37 9.19 4.41 -5.51
C PRO A 37 8.57 4.74 -6.88
N MET A 38 7.55 3.97 -7.26
CA MET A 38 6.80 4.16 -8.51
C MET A 38 5.67 5.18 -8.37
N ILE A 39 5.40 5.58 -7.13
CA ILE A 39 4.33 6.53 -6.77
C ILE A 39 4.89 7.51 -5.74
N GLU A 40 4.62 8.78 -5.95
CA GLU A 40 4.77 9.85 -4.97
C GLU A 40 3.41 10.18 -4.36
N ILE A 41 3.34 10.29 -3.05
CA ILE A 41 2.15 10.74 -2.33
C ILE A 41 2.24 12.25 -2.20
N VAL A 42 1.34 12.96 -2.89
CA VAL A 42 1.26 14.42 -2.86
C VAL A 42 0.02 14.84 -2.11
N ALA A 43 0.21 15.59 -1.04
CA ALA A 43 -0.88 16.15 -0.25
C ALA A 43 -1.79 17.03 -1.12
N LEU A 44 -3.11 16.89 -1.00
CA LEU A 44 -4.07 17.81 -1.58
C LEU A 44 -4.43 18.90 -0.55
N PRO A 45 -4.74 20.12 -0.98
CA PRO A 45 -5.15 21.20 -0.09
C PRO A 45 -6.50 20.89 0.57
N GLY A 46 -6.75 21.56 1.69
CA GLY A 46 -7.99 21.46 2.43
C GLY A 46 -7.93 20.49 3.61
N THR A 47 -8.82 20.72 4.56
CA THR A 47 -9.01 19.89 5.74
C THR A 47 -10.40 19.27 5.68
N PRO A 48 -10.56 17.96 5.86
CA PRO A 48 -11.88 17.33 5.89
C PRO A 48 -12.76 17.92 7.00
N ASP A 49 -14.03 18.17 6.69
CA ASP A 49 -15.01 18.50 7.69
C ASP A 49 -15.40 17.26 8.50
N LEU A 50 -15.27 17.34 9.82
CA LEU A 50 -15.58 16.26 10.75
C LEU A 50 -16.89 16.48 11.51
N ALA A 51 -17.68 17.49 11.16
CA ALA A 51 -19.00 17.71 11.77
C ALA A 51 -19.95 16.53 11.46
N GLY A 52 -20.48 15.91 12.49
CA GLY A 52 -21.40 14.77 12.36
C GLY A 52 -20.77 13.47 11.83
N VAL A 53 -19.42 13.37 11.81
CA VAL A 53 -18.72 12.14 11.46
C VAL A 53 -18.69 11.20 12.68
N GLY A 54 -19.19 9.98 12.48
CA GLY A 54 -19.22 8.91 13.48
C GLY A 54 -18.09 7.86 13.31
N GLY A 55 -17.42 7.82 12.16
CA GLY A 55 -16.33 6.86 11.92
C GLY A 55 -15.50 7.17 10.67
N LEU A 56 -14.28 6.65 10.65
CA LEU A 56 -13.30 6.83 9.57
C LEU A 56 -13.13 5.53 8.78
N LEU A 57 -13.08 5.64 7.46
CA LEU A 57 -12.81 4.52 6.55
C LEU A 57 -11.47 4.75 5.87
N PHE A 58 -10.56 3.79 6.04
CA PHE A 58 -9.22 3.83 5.42
C PHE A 58 -9.01 2.62 4.50
N THR A 59 -8.79 2.87 3.23
CA THR A 59 -8.43 1.85 2.24
C THR A 59 -6.92 1.79 1.96
N SER A 60 -6.13 2.65 2.63
CA SER A 60 -4.68 2.72 2.46
C SER A 60 -4.00 3.35 3.67
N ALA A 61 -2.82 2.83 4.03
CA ALA A 61 -1.95 3.46 5.03
C ALA A 61 -1.52 4.90 4.67
N ASN A 62 -1.48 5.24 3.36
CA ASN A 62 -1.24 6.62 2.93
C ASN A 62 -2.37 7.56 3.38
N GLY A 63 -3.63 7.10 3.32
CA GLY A 63 -4.77 7.86 3.83
C GLY A 63 -4.66 8.11 5.32
N VAL A 64 -4.25 7.10 6.08
CA VAL A 64 -4.00 7.23 7.53
C VAL A 64 -2.94 8.28 7.81
N ALA A 65 -1.77 8.18 7.18
CA ALA A 65 -0.66 9.10 7.39
C ALA A 65 -1.07 10.54 7.05
N GLN A 66 -1.64 10.76 5.86
CA GLN A 66 -2.07 12.08 5.42
C GLN A 66 -3.18 12.69 6.27
N PHE A 67 -4.05 11.88 6.86
CA PHE A 67 -5.07 12.34 7.79
C PHE A 67 -4.45 12.67 9.17
N ALA A 68 -3.61 11.81 9.69
CA ALA A 68 -2.98 11.96 11.00
C ALA A 68 -2.07 13.20 11.07
N ASP A 69 -1.39 13.53 9.99
CA ASP A 69 -0.53 14.72 9.89
C ASP A 69 -1.31 16.04 9.97
N ARG A 70 -2.59 16.04 9.58
CA ARG A 70 -3.40 17.27 9.48
C ARG A 70 -4.45 17.40 10.56
N ILE A 71 -4.95 16.29 11.07
CA ILE A 71 -6.07 16.20 11.97
C ILE A 71 -5.59 15.60 13.29
N ALA A 72 -5.69 16.37 14.37
CA ALA A 72 -5.30 15.91 15.70
C ALA A 72 -6.34 14.98 16.37
N ARG A 73 -7.59 14.98 15.88
CA ARG A 73 -8.68 14.17 16.44
C ARG A 73 -8.40 12.69 16.33
N ARG A 74 -8.53 11.92 17.43
CA ARG A 74 -8.22 10.47 17.51
C ARG A 74 -9.35 9.63 18.14
N ASP A 75 -10.43 10.26 18.56
CA ASP A 75 -11.58 9.63 19.23
C ASP A 75 -12.56 8.94 18.29
N LEU A 76 -12.42 9.12 16.96
CA LEU A 76 -13.24 8.46 15.97
C LEU A 76 -12.71 7.03 15.70
N PRO A 77 -13.59 6.00 15.71
CA PRO A 77 -13.21 4.65 15.32
C PRO A 77 -12.78 4.61 13.85
N ALA A 78 -11.75 3.82 13.56
CA ALA A 78 -11.19 3.66 12.21
C ALA A 78 -11.42 2.24 11.70
N TYR A 79 -12.05 2.12 10.54
CA TYR A 79 -12.29 0.84 9.86
C TYR A 79 -11.37 0.76 8.64
N CYS A 80 -10.54 -0.27 8.61
CA CYS A 80 -9.45 -0.40 7.65
C CYS A 80 -9.65 -1.63 6.75
N VAL A 81 -9.33 -1.49 5.47
CA VAL A 81 -9.47 -2.58 4.50
C VAL A 81 -8.61 -3.80 4.84
N GLY A 82 -7.42 -3.62 5.40
CA GLY A 82 -6.52 -4.71 5.70
C GLY A 82 -5.58 -4.42 6.87
N ALA A 83 -4.86 -5.46 7.30
CA ALA A 83 -4.04 -5.46 8.51
C ALA A 83 -2.95 -4.37 8.50
N MET A 84 -2.29 -4.13 7.37
CA MET A 84 -1.26 -3.08 7.26
C MET A 84 -1.84 -1.67 7.46
N THR A 85 -3.03 -1.41 6.91
CA THR A 85 -3.72 -0.12 7.09
C THR A 85 -4.17 0.07 8.55
N ALA A 86 -4.70 -1.00 9.16
CA ALA A 86 -5.11 -0.98 10.56
C ALA A 86 -3.91 -0.80 11.51
N ALA A 87 -2.77 -1.45 11.23
CA ALA A 87 -1.54 -1.25 11.99
C ALA A 87 -1.06 0.21 11.91
N ALA A 88 -1.08 0.81 10.72
CA ALA A 88 -0.75 2.22 10.54
C ALA A 88 -1.73 3.14 11.31
N ALA A 89 -3.03 2.83 11.31
CA ALA A 89 -4.03 3.61 12.05
C ALA A 89 -3.81 3.53 13.57
N ARG A 90 -3.52 2.33 14.11
CA ARG A 90 -3.18 2.16 15.53
C ARG A 90 -1.90 2.90 15.91
N ALA A 91 -0.86 2.81 15.09
CA ALA A 91 0.39 3.56 15.30
C ALA A 91 0.18 5.07 15.28
N ALA A 92 -0.81 5.56 14.52
CA ALA A 92 -1.22 6.96 14.50
C ALA A 92 -2.17 7.36 15.66
N GLY A 93 -2.50 6.42 16.57
CA GLY A 93 -3.31 6.68 17.77
C GLY A 93 -4.82 6.46 17.60
N PHE A 94 -5.28 5.84 16.51
CA PHE A 94 -6.69 5.50 16.33
C PHE A 94 -7.04 4.14 16.93
N GLU A 95 -8.25 4.01 17.46
CA GLU A 95 -8.87 2.70 17.64
C GLU A 95 -9.25 2.15 16.26
N ALA A 96 -8.60 1.05 15.82
CA ALA A 96 -8.72 0.58 14.45
C ALA A 96 -9.06 -0.91 14.34
N ALA A 97 -10.08 -1.21 13.54
CA ALA A 97 -10.47 -2.56 13.12
C ALA A 97 -10.00 -2.84 11.68
N SER A 98 -9.63 -4.10 11.41
CA SER A 98 -9.23 -4.57 10.08
C SER A 98 -10.28 -5.49 9.51
N ALA A 99 -10.70 -5.27 8.26
CA ALA A 99 -11.58 -6.19 7.54
C ALA A 99 -10.84 -7.44 7.02
N GLY A 100 -9.51 -7.40 6.98
CA GLY A 100 -8.69 -8.53 6.55
C GLY A 100 -8.79 -8.89 5.07
N GLY A 101 -9.37 -8.02 4.24
CA GLY A 101 -9.67 -8.34 2.85
C GLY A 101 -9.69 -7.14 1.91
N ASP A 102 -10.76 -7.05 1.17
CA ASP A 102 -11.02 -6.03 0.16
C ASP A 102 -12.09 -5.01 0.59
N VAL A 103 -12.55 -4.21 -0.35
CA VAL A 103 -13.59 -3.20 -0.15
C VAL A 103 -14.93 -3.84 0.26
N ALA A 104 -15.24 -5.06 -0.21
CA ALA A 104 -16.46 -5.75 0.16
C ALA A 104 -16.40 -6.22 1.62
N ALA A 105 -15.26 -6.78 2.04
CA ALA A 105 -15.02 -7.16 3.42
C ALA A 105 -15.08 -5.94 4.37
N LEU A 106 -14.55 -4.78 3.93
CA LEU A 106 -14.64 -3.53 4.71
C LEU A 106 -16.09 -3.07 4.87
N ALA A 107 -16.88 -3.11 3.80
CA ALA A 107 -18.30 -2.76 3.87
C ALA A 107 -19.07 -3.69 4.81
N ALA A 108 -18.81 -5.00 4.78
CA ALA A 108 -19.41 -5.97 5.69
C ALA A 108 -19.01 -5.74 7.16
N LEU A 109 -17.73 -5.46 7.42
CA LEU A 109 -17.25 -5.12 8.77
C LEU A 109 -17.99 -3.90 9.33
N VAL A 110 -18.11 -2.85 8.55
CA VAL A 110 -18.81 -1.61 8.94
C VAL A 110 -20.29 -1.90 9.21
N ALA A 111 -20.98 -2.62 8.32
CA ALA A 111 -22.37 -2.97 8.50
C ALA A 111 -22.66 -3.82 9.74
N ALA A 112 -21.68 -4.61 10.18
CA ALA A 112 -21.78 -5.45 11.38
C ALA A 112 -21.52 -4.70 12.71
N HIS A 113 -20.78 -3.59 12.66
CA HIS A 113 -20.28 -2.91 13.88
C HIS A 113 -20.76 -1.45 14.01
N CYS A 114 -21.32 -0.86 12.96
CA CYS A 114 -21.77 0.51 12.97
C CYS A 114 -23.31 0.57 12.83
N HIS A 115 -23.87 1.67 13.33
CA HIS A 115 -25.27 2.01 13.14
C HIS A 115 -25.36 3.30 12.30
N PRO A 116 -26.25 3.38 11.29
CA PRO A 116 -26.38 4.57 10.44
C PRO A 116 -26.65 5.86 11.23
N GLU A 117 -27.32 5.76 12.37
CA GLU A 117 -27.65 6.91 13.24
C GLU A 117 -26.46 7.44 14.03
N ALA A 118 -25.34 6.72 14.06
CA ALA A 118 -24.12 7.15 14.81
C ALA A 118 -23.37 8.29 14.11
N GLY A 119 -23.78 8.69 12.92
CA GLY A 119 -23.22 9.76 12.12
C GLY A 119 -22.63 9.28 10.79
N ALA A 120 -22.19 10.23 9.99
CA ALA A 120 -21.63 9.94 8.67
C ALA A 120 -20.29 9.17 8.77
N LEU A 121 -20.03 8.29 7.82
CA LEU A 121 -18.73 7.62 7.66
C LEU A 121 -17.85 8.45 6.71
N LEU A 122 -16.68 8.85 7.15
CA LEU A 122 -15.73 9.60 6.33
C LEU A 122 -14.73 8.66 5.65
N HIS A 123 -14.88 8.47 4.34
CA HIS A 123 -13.89 7.74 3.54
C HIS A 123 -12.71 8.63 3.21
N VAL A 124 -11.65 8.50 4.01
CA VAL A 124 -10.39 9.22 3.81
C VAL A 124 -9.57 8.48 2.74
N ARG A 125 -9.43 9.11 1.58
CA ARG A 125 -8.84 8.45 0.41
C ARG A 125 -7.94 9.36 -0.40
N GLY A 126 -7.18 8.74 -1.30
CA GLY A 126 -6.53 9.44 -2.40
C GLY A 126 -7.52 9.66 -3.55
N ARG A 127 -7.11 10.51 -4.50
CA ARG A 127 -7.85 10.76 -5.75
C ARG A 127 -8.13 9.46 -6.51
N HIS A 128 -7.21 8.51 -6.46
CA HIS A 128 -7.38 7.18 -7.04
C HIS A 128 -7.79 6.18 -5.95
N ALA A 129 -9.03 5.72 -5.99
CA ALA A 129 -9.55 4.65 -5.14
C ALA A 129 -9.91 3.42 -6.00
N ALA A 130 -9.71 2.23 -5.44
CA ALA A 130 -10.14 0.98 -6.05
C ALA A 130 -11.44 0.49 -5.40
N GLY A 131 -12.35 -0.01 -6.23
CA GLY A 131 -13.64 -0.54 -5.78
C GLY A 131 -14.65 0.54 -5.40
N ASP A 132 -15.88 0.13 -5.15
CA ASP A 132 -17.02 0.99 -4.80
C ASP A 132 -17.43 0.78 -3.33
N LEU A 133 -16.61 1.32 -2.40
CA LEU A 133 -16.91 1.27 -0.97
C LEU A 133 -18.14 2.13 -0.64
N ALA A 134 -18.20 3.34 -1.21
CA ALA A 134 -19.27 4.28 -0.91
C ALA A 134 -20.65 3.75 -1.35
N GLY A 135 -20.77 3.26 -2.58
CA GLY A 135 -22.02 2.69 -3.08
C GLY A 135 -22.51 1.51 -2.25
N ARG A 136 -21.60 0.63 -1.82
CA ARG A 136 -21.95 -0.51 -0.95
C ARG A 136 -22.49 -0.07 0.41
N LEU A 137 -21.87 0.92 1.05
CA LEU A 137 -22.30 1.42 2.36
C LEU A 137 -23.58 2.25 2.25
N VAL A 138 -23.74 3.06 1.18
CA VAL A 138 -24.99 3.78 0.93
C VAL A 138 -26.16 2.80 0.71
N ALA A 139 -25.95 1.70 -0.03
CA ALA A 139 -26.94 0.65 -0.18
C ALA A 139 -27.29 -0.06 1.14
N ALA A 140 -26.39 -0.03 2.12
CA ALA A 140 -26.62 -0.53 3.48
C ALA A 140 -27.21 0.54 4.44
N GLY A 141 -27.58 1.72 3.94
CA GLY A 141 -28.24 2.78 4.71
C GLY A 141 -27.32 3.79 5.39
N PHE A 142 -26.01 3.74 5.17
CA PHE A 142 -25.06 4.68 5.76
C PHE A 142 -24.91 5.96 4.94
N GLU A 143 -24.78 7.10 5.61
CA GLU A 143 -24.24 8.31 4.98
C GLU A 143 -22.73 8.17 4.83
N VAL A 144 -22.22 8.31 3.61
CA VAL A 144 -20.78 8.24 3.33
C VAL A 144 -20.32 9.54 2.69
N ARG A 145 -19.33 10.18 3.33
CA ARG A 145 -18.65 11.36 2.80
C ARG A 145 -17.25 10.96 2.34
N ALA A 146 -16.80 11.45 1.18
CA ALA A 146 -15.45 11.21 0.69
C ALA A 146 -14.56 12.42 0.97
N ALA A 147 -13.37 12.16 1.55
CA ALA A 147 -12.31 13.16 1.71
C ALA A 147 -11.10 12.77 0.86
N GLU A 148 -10.92 13.42 -0.28
CA GLU A 148 -9.73 13.28 -1.10
C GLU A 148 -8.63 14.18 -0.56
N ILE A 149 -7.68 13.61 0.17
CA ILE A 149 -6.66 14.36 0.89
C ILE A 149 -5.25 14.19 0.33
N TYR A 150 -5.06 13.29 -0.63
CA TYR A 150 -3.79 13.11 -1.34
C TYR A 150 -4.00 12.66 -2.78
N ASP A 151 -2.98 12.88 -3.60
CA ASP A 151 -2.85 12.31 -4.92
C ASP A 151 -1.70 11.29 -4.96
N GLN A 152 -1.81 10.33 -5.87
CA GLN A 152 -0.79 9.33 -6.15
C GLN A 152 -0.21 9.60 -7.53
N ARG A 153 0.83 10.42 -7.61
CA ARG A 153 1.49 10.73 -8.86
C ARG A 153 2.48 9.65 -9.26
N ARG A 154 2.52 9.32 -10.54
CA ARG A 154 3.55 8.44 -11.07
C ARG A 154 4.92 9.08 -10.88
N ARG A 155 5.90 8.26 -10.54
CA ARG A 155 7.30 8.67 -10.40
C ARG A 155 8.18 7.68 -11.16
N ALA A 156 9.19 8.18 -11.86
CA ALA A 156 10.26 7.36 -12.40
C ALA A 156 11.16 6.87 -11.25
N PRO A 157 11.80 5.69 -11.38
CA PRO A 157 12.84 5.27 -10.46
C PRO A 157 13.95 6.33 -10.35
N GLY A 158 14.57 6.42 -9.16
CA GLY A 158 15.74 7.27 -8.99
C GLY A 158 16.94 6.74 -9.80
N ALA A 159 17.98 7.58 -9.99
CA ALA A 159 19.13 7.27 -10.85
C ALA A 159 19.81 5.95 -10.48
N GLU A 160 19.99 5.64 -9.18
CA GLU A 160 20.58 4.38 -8.71
C GLU A 160 19.72 3.16 -9.13
N ALA A 161 18.42 3.23 -8.89
CA ALA A 161 17.50 2.15 -9.24
C ALA A 161 17.43 1.96 -10.77
N LEU A 162 17.43 3.06 -11.52
CA LEU A 162 17.42 3.03 -12.98
C LEU A 162 18.68 2.38 -13.54
N ALA A 163 19.86 2.77 -13.08
CA ALA A 163 21.14 2.16 -13.49
C ALA A 163 21.20 0.65 -13.21
N LEU A 164 20.64 0.22 -12.07
CA LEU A 164 20.55 -1.20 -11.72
C LEU A 164 19.58 -1.96 -12.64
N LEU A 165 18.44 -1.37 -12.99
CA LEU A 165 17.46 -1.98 -13.90
C LEU A 165 17.98 -2.08 -15.33
N GLU A 166 18.67 -1.06 -15.82
CA GLU A 166 19.31 -1.03 -17.14
C GLU A 166 20.50 -2.00 -17.23
N GLY A 167 21.23 -2.17 -16.11
CA GLY A 167 22.41 -3.05 -16.03
C GLY A 167 22.11 -4.50 -15.61
N ALA A 168 20.82 -4.91 -15.53
CA ALA A 168 20.39 -6.21 -15.03
C ALA A 168 20.96 -6.57 -13.63
N GLY A 169 21.25 -5.56 -12.82
CA GLY A 169 21.83 -5.70 -11.48
C GLY A 169 20.79 -5.85 -10.34
N VAL A 170 19.56 -6.25 -10.68
CA VAL A 170 18.44 -6.41 -9.74
C VAL A 170 18.07 -7.87 -9.60
N GLU A 171 18.25 -8.44 -8.41
CA GLU A 171 17.88 -9.83 -8.16
C GLU A 171 16.43 -9.97 -7.69
N ALA A 172 15.85 -8.95 -7.07
CA ALA A 172 14.46 -8.98 -6.64
C ALA A 172 13.75 -7.63 -6.71
N VAL A 173 12.45 -7.66 -7.00
CA VAL A 173 11.56 -6.49 -6.97
C VAL A 173 10.36 -6.78 -6.09
N ALA A 174 10.16 -5.98 -5.05
CA ALA A 174 9.02 -6.09 -4.15
C ALA A 174 7.89 -5.13 -4.55
N VAL A 175 6.69 -5.66 -4.80
CA VAL A 175 5.49 -4.89 -5.17
C VAL A 175 4.41 -5.04 -4.10
N PHE A 176 3.86 -3.90 -3.65
CA PHE A 176 2.94 -3.84 -2.50
C PHE A 176 1.51 -3.45 -2.88
N SER A 177 1.27 -3.08 -4.12
CA SER A 177 -0.08 -2.73 -4.58
C SER A 177 -0.24 -2.99 -6.08
N PRO A 178 -1.47 -3.26 -6.55
CA PRO A 178 -1.75 -3.43 -7.97
C PRO A 178 -1.38 -2.20 -8.81
N ARG A 179 -1.50 -1.01 -8.22
CA ARG A 179 -1.19 0.24 -8.92
C ARG A 179 0.32 0.41 -9.14
N SER A 180 1.14 0.27 -8.09
CA SER A 180 2.60 0.36 -8.22
C SER A 180 3.15 -0.75 -9.11
N ALA A 181 2.58 -1.95 -9.05
CA ALA A 181 2.95 -3.05 -9.93
C ALA A 181 2.70 -2.71 -11.41
N ARG A 182 1.51 -2.19 -11.76
CA ARG A 182 1.20 -1.76 -13.14
C ARG A 182 2.13 -0.65 -13.64
N ILE A 183 2.44 0.32 -12.76
CA ILE A 183 3.34 1.42 -13.13
C ILE A 183 4.76 0.88 -13.36
N PHE A 184 5.25 -0.02 -12.50
CA PHE A 184 6.55 -0.67 -12.67
C PHE A 184 6.61 -1.48 -13.97
N ALA A 185 5.62 -2.33 -14.23
CA ALA A 185 5.56 -3.14 -15.43
C ALA A 185 5.50 -2.29 -16.72
N GLN A 186 4.78 -1.18 -16.69
CA GLN A 186 4.77 -0.24 -17.82
C GLN A 186 6.13 0.42 -18.00
N ALA A 187 6.76 0.88 -16.92
CA ALA A 187 8.09 1.48 -16.98
C ALA A 187 9.15 0.49 -17.46
N ALA A 188 9.04 -0.80 -17.09
CA ALA A 188 9.94 -1.85 -17.55
C ALA A 188 9.84 -2.07 -19.07
N ARG A 189 8.61 -2.10 -19.61
CA ARG A 189 8.40 -2.18 -21.06
C ARG A 189 8.93 -0.94 -21.79
N ASP A 190 8.60 0.24 -21.29
CA ASP A 190 9.01 1.50 -21.91
C ASP A 190 10.53 1.70 -21.89
N GLY A 191 11.19 1.23 -20.82
CA GLY A 191 12.64 1.29 -20.63
C GLY A 191 13.41 0.09 -21.19
N GLY A 192 12.72 -0.95 -21.68
CA GLY A 192 13.35 -2.17 -22.21
C GLY A 192 14.15 -2.93 -21.14
N TRP A 193 13.75 -2.91 -19.87
CA TRP A 193 14.51 -3.56 -18.79
C TRP A 193 14.42 -5.07 -18.90
N ASP A 194 15.57 -5.74 -18.83
CA ASP A 194 15.65 -7.20 -18.79
C ASP A 194 15.40 -7.70 -17.36
N LEU A 195 14.26 -8.34 -17.16
CA LEU A 195 13.84 -8.90 -15.87
C LEU A 195 13.94 -10.45 -15.86
N ALA A 196 14.51 -11.07 -16.91
CA ALA A 196 14.61 -12.54 -17.03
C ALA A 196 15.51 -13.17 -15.94
N GLY A 197 16.36 -12.39 -15.27
CA GLY A 197 17.15 -12.81 -14.10
C GLY A 197 16.56 -12.38 -12.75
N THR A 198 15.43 -11.66 -12.75
CA THR A 198 14.87 -11.00 -11.56
C THR A 198 13.68 -11.78 -11.02
N THR A 199 13.57 -11.89 -9.67
CA THR A 199 12.39 -12.43 -8.99
C THR A 199 11.46 -11.31 -8.58
N SER A 200 10.16 -11.38 -8.90
CA SER A 200 9.18 -10.49 -8.29
C SER A 200 8.60 -11.10 -7.01
N VAL A 201 8.41 -10.28 -5.98
CA VAL A 201 7.72 -10.66 -4.73
C VAL A 201 6.56 -9.70 -4.53
N ALA A 202 5.34 -10.23 -4.55
CA ALA A 202 4.12 -9.45 -4.46
C ALA A 202 3.41 -9.65 -3.11
N LEU A 203 2.92 -8.57 -2.53
CA LEU A 203 2.17 -8.60 -1.26
C LEU A 203 0.86 -9.40 -1.36
N SER A 204 0.27 -9.49 -2.56
CA SER A 204 -1.01 -10.16 -2.79
C SER A 204 -1.15 -10.61 -4.24
N VAL A 205 -2.07 -11.52 -4.50
CA VAL A 205 -2.44 -11.95 -5.87
C VAL A 205 -2.82 -10.76 -6.75
N ALA A 206 -3.54 -9.78 -6.21
CA ALA A 206 -3.90 -8.58 -6.98
C ALA A 206 -2.69 -7.70 -7.32
N ALA A 207 -1.69 -7.62 -6.44
CA ALA A 207 -0.44 -6.91 -6.71
C ALA A 207 0.40 -7.65 -7.76
N ASP A 208 0.46 -8.98 -7.69
CA ASP A 208 1.12 -9.82 -8.68
C ASP A 208 0.47 -9.69 -10.06
N ALA A 209 -0.86 -9.79 -10.13
CA ALA A 209 -1.61 -9.60 -11.38
C ALA A 209 -1.34 -8.22 -12.02
N GLY A 210 -1.06 -7.20 -11.21
CA GLY A 210 -0.69 -5.87 -11.70
C GLY A 210 0.61 -5.82 -12.50
N LEU A 211 1.52 -6.80 -12.36
CA LEU A 211 2.75 -6.91 -13.15
C LEU A 211 2.49 -7.38 -14.59
N GLY A 212 1.35 -8.04 -14.83
CA GLY A 212 1.07 -8.61 -16.15
C GLY A 212 2.19 -9.54 -16.62
N ASP A 213 2.55 -9.42 -17.89
CA ASP A 213 3.68 -10.14 -18.50
C ASP A 213 4.92 -9.22 -18.56
N ALA A 214 5.53 -8.99 -17.40
CA ALA A 214 6.71 -8.12 -17.27
C ALA A 214 8.05 -8.88 -17.44
N GLY A 215 8.05 -10.18 -17.76
CA GLY A 215 9.25 -10.94 -18.07
C GLY A 215 10.10 -11.39 -16.87
N PHE A 216 9.54 -11.44 -15.66
CA PHE A 216 10.26 -11.93 -14.48
C PHE A 216 10.58 -13.42 -14.57
N ALA A 217 11.80 -13.81 -14.15
CA ALA A 217 12.23 -15.22 -14.07
C ALA A 217 11.36 -16.05 -13.12
N ARG A 218 11.00 -15.46 -11.98
CA ARG A 218 10.20 -16.09 -10.93
C ARG A 218 9.26 -15.06 -10.33
N ARG A 219 8.07 -15.52 -9.93
CA ARG A 219 7.07 -14.69 -9.24
C ARG A 219 6.64 -15.38 -7.95
N ILE A 220 6.72 -14.67 -6.84
CA ILE A 220 6.34 -15.15 -5.51
C ILE A 220 5.24 -14.23 -4.99
N VAL A 221 4.18 -14.82 -4.44
CA VAL A 221 3.11 -14.08 -3.77
C VAL A 221 3.17 -14.40 -2.29
N ALA A 222 3.19 -13.38 -1.44
CA ALA A 222 3.16 -13.57 0.00
C ALA A 222 1.91 -14.36 0.44
N ALA A 223 2.08 -15.32 1.32
CA ALA A 223 0.99 -16.18 1.83
C ALA A 223 -0.07 -15.37 2.60
N ALA A 224 0.33 -14.24 3.19
CA ALA A 224 -0.58 -13.29 3.83
C ALA A 224 -0.20 -11.86 3.42
N PRO A 225 -1.19 -10.94 3.20
CA PRO A 225 -0.92 -9.58 2.79
C PRO A 225 -0.52 -8.70 4.00
N THR A 226 0.52 -9.16 4.71
CA THR A 226 1.10 -8.52 5.88
C THR A 226 2.58 -8.22 5.67
N ARG A 227 3.18 -7.43 6.56
CA ARG A 227 4.63 -7.18 6.58
C ARG A 227 5.40 -8.48 6.75
N GLU A 228 4.98 -9.31 7.69
CA GLU A 228 5.58 -10.60 8.03
C GLU A 228 5.48 -11.59 6.87
N GLY A 229 4.32 -11.65 6.21
CA GLY A 229 4.12 -12.47 5.02
C GLY A 229 5.04 -12.06 3.87
N MET A 230 5.24 -10.75 3.67
CA MET A 230 6.16 -10.24 2.65
C MET A 230 7.62 -10.55 2.97
N ILE A 231 8.03 -10.45 4.26
CA ILE A 231 9.37 -10.81 4.71
C ILE A 231 9.61 -12.32 4.55
N ALA A 232 8.62 -13.15 4.90
CA ALA A 232 8.69 -14.60 4.71
C ALA A 232 8.86 -14.97 3.22
N ALA A 233 8.11 -14.33 2.33
CA ALA A 233 8.25 -14.53 0.88
C ALA A 233 9.64 -14.10 0.35
N LEU A 234 10.20 -13.00 0.88
CA LEU A 234 11.57 -12.57 0.56
C LEU A 234 12.64 -13.51 1.11
N ALA A 235 12.35 -14.26 2.17
CA ALA A 235 13.28 -15.26 2.68
C ALA A 235 13.46 -16.49 1.76
N GLU A 236 12.56 -16.68 0.79
CA GLU A 236 12.63 -17.78 -0.19
C GLU A 236 13.60 -17.53 -1.35
N ILE A 237 14.17 -16.31 -1.43
CA ILE A 237 15.11 -15.92 -2.49
C ILE A 237 16.58 -16.08 -2.08
#